data_0aacca4c44684aaa5c066cf18ecccf4e
#
_entry.id   0aacca4c44684aaa5c066cf18ecccf4e
#
_cell.length_a   1.000
_cell.length_b   1.000
_cell.length_c   1.000
_cell.angle_alpha   90.00
_cell.angle_beta   90.00
_cell.angle_gamma   90.00
#
_symmetry.space_group_name_H-M   'P 1'
#
loop_
_entity.id
_entity.type
_entity.pdbx_description
1 polymer ?
#
loop_
_entity_poly.entity_id
_entity_poly.type
_entity_poly.pdbx_seq_one_letter_code
_entity_poly.pdbx_strand_id
1 'polypeptide(L)'
;MSHIFRAFFAPMGNRVEPLTNSKGQVTQAVFVFTNMLRKLLSDEQPHYVTAVFESGEPTFRHDAYADYKAHRAAMPDELKSQIPFIIRVCEAFNIPIINAPGFEADDVIGTLAIQAANRGLQAVIVSNDKDMCQMVQDPLVVCMRQNSQNVKRKGARPASGVV
;
A
#
# COMPACT_ATOMS: atom_id res chain seq x y z
N MET A 1 2.58 3.92 -1.95
CA MET A 1 3.15 3.83 -3.34
C MET A 1 3.92 2.54 -3.60
N SER A 2 4.63 1.93 -2.65
CA SER A 2 5.45 0.72 -2.86
C SER A 2 4.68 -0.49 -3.44
N HIS A 3 3.41 -0.70 -3.05
CA HIS A 3 2.56 -1.76 -3.60
C HIS A 3 2.20 -1.55 -5.06
N ILE A 4 1.91 -0.30 -5.45
CA ILE A 4 1.53 0.06 -6.82
C ILE A 4 2.73 -0.12 -7.77
N PHE A 5 3.92 0.33 -7.37
CA PHE A 5 5.15 0.07 -8.11
C PHE A 5 5.39 -1.42 -8.28
N ARG A 6 5.27 -2.19 -7.21
CA ARG A 6 5.45 -3.63 -7.27
C ARG A 6 4.40 -4.32 -8.17
N ALA A 7 3.16 -3.86 -8.14
CA ALA A 7 2.10 -4.35 -9.00
C ALA A 7 2.41 -4.09 -10.47
N PHE A 8 2.99 -2.93 -10.79
CA PHE A 8 3.39 -2.57 -12.16
C PHE A 8 4.51 -3.47 -12.69
N PHE A 9 5.52 -3.76 -11.87
CA PHE A 9 6.65 -4.62 -12.25
C PHE A 9 6.45 -6.10 -11.89
N ALA A 10 5.24 -6.51 -11.47
CA ALA A 10 4.99 -7.90 -11.11
C ALA A 10 5.12 -8.82 -12.33
N PRO A 11 5.88 -9.91 -12.23
CA PRO A 11 5.94 -10.88 -13.31
C PRO A 11 4.57 -11.54 -13.49
N MET A 12 4.09 -11.60 -14.72
CA MET A 12 2.81 -12.20 -15.11
C MET A 12 3.04 -13.56 -15.80
N GLY A 13 3.68 -14.49 -15.07
CA GLY A 13 4.07 -15.78 -15.62
C GLY A 13 5.17 -15.63 -16.68
N ASN A 14 4.99 -16.28 -17.83
CA ASN A 14 5.95 -16.24 -18.95
C ASN A 14 5.73 -15.06 -19.91
N ARG A 15 4.88 -14.08 -19.57
CA ARG A 15 4.63 -12.93 -20.43
C ARG A 15 5.79 -11.94 -20.36
N VAL A 16 6.24 -11.53 -21.53
CA VAL A 16 7.28 -10.50 -21.70
C VAL A 16 6.64 -9.10 -21.72
N GLU A 17 5.41 -9.01 -22.24
CA GLU A 17 4.69 -7.74 -22.37
C GLU A 17 3.70 -7.51 -21.23
N PRO A 18 3.50 -6.24 -20.79
CA PRO A 18 2.52 -5.91 -19.77
C PRO A 18 1.09 -6.16 -20.28
N LEU A 19 0.17 -6.37 -19.32
CA LEU A 19 -1.26 -6.46 -19.64
C LEU A 19 -1.77 -5.12 -20.16
N THR A 20 -2.52 -5.19 -21.26
CA THR A 20 -3.18 -4.03 -21.88
C THR A 20 -4.68 -4.28 -22.04
N ASN A 21 -5.45 -3.21 -22.11
CA ASN A 21 -6.87 -3.27 -22.50
C ASN A 21 -7.04 -3.31 -24.04
N SER A 22 -8.28 -3.38 -24.50
CA SER A 22 -8.61 -3.40 -25.95
C SER A 22 -8.19 -2.14 -26.71
N LYS A 23 -7.81 -1.07 -26.00
CA LYS A 23 -7.31 0.20 -26.57
C LYS A 23 -5.78 0.29 -26.51
N GLY A 24 -5.08 -0.78 -26.14
CA GLY A 24 -3.62 -0.80 -26.01
C GLY A 24 -3.06 -0.11 -24.76
N GLN A 25 -3.91 0.35 -23.84
CA GLN A 25 -3.44 1.00 -22.61
C GLN A 25 -2.98 -0.05 -21.61
N VAL A 26 -1.82 0.18 -20.96
CA VAL A 26 -1.29 -0.71 -19.92
C VAL A 26 -2.22 -0.68 -18.69
N THR A 27 -2.61 -1.86 -18.24
CA THR A 27 -3.54 -2.06 -17.10
C THR A 27 -3.01 -3.00 -16.03
N GLN A 28 -1.77 -3.42 -16.16
CA GLN A 28 -1.16 -4.44 -15.30
C GLN A 28 -1.19 -4.06 -13.82
N ALA A 29 -0.83 -2.80 -13.47
CA ALA A 29 -0.84 -2.37 -12.09
C ALA A 29 -2.23 -2.41 -11.47
N VAL A 30 -3.26 -1.98 -12.22
CA VAL A 30 -4.66 -2.02 -11.80
C VAL A 30 -5.10 -3.46 -11.55
N PHE A 31 -4.81 -4.36 -12.49
CA PHE A 31 -5.19 -5.77 -12.39
C PHE A 31 -4.55 -6.45 -11.18
N VAL A 32 -3.21 -6.30 -11.03
CA VAL A 32 -2.48 -6.93 -9.92
C VAL A 32 -2.91 -6.32 -8.59
N PHE A 33 -3.05 -4.99 -8.50
CA PHE A 33 -3.52 -4.31 -7.29
C PHE A 33 -4.92 -4.79 -6.88
N THR A 34 -5.85 -4.87 -7.82
CA THR A 34 -7.23 -5.33 -7.55
C THR A 34 -7.24 -6.76 -6.98
N ASN A 35 -6.46 -7.67 -7.58
CA ASN A 35 -6.39 -9.05 -7.10
C ASN A 35 -5.72 -9.15 -5.72
N MET A 36 -4.66 -8.36 -5.48
CA MET A 36 -4.03 -8.27 -4.16
C MET A 36 -5.00 -7.77 -3.10
N LEU A 37 -5.75 -6.71 -3.42
CA LEU A 37 -6.74 -6.11 -2.50
C LEU A 37 -7.86 -7.11 -2.19
N ARG A 38 -8.43 -7.74 -3.22
CA ARG A 38 -9.47 -8.78 -3.03
C ARG A 38 -8.99 -9.92 -2.13
N LYS A 39 -7.77 -10.40 -2.38
CA LYS A 39 -7.18 -11.46 -1.56
C LYS A 39 -6.98 -11.01 -0.12
N LEU A 40 -6.45 -9.80 0.08
CA LEU A 40 -6.25 -9.22 1.41
C LEU A 40 -7.57 -9.14 2.19
N LEU A 41 -8.61 -8.60 1.58
CA LEU A 41 -9.93 -8.47 2.21
C LEU A 41 -10.55 -9.83 2.55
N SER A 42 -10.37 -10.82 1.67
CA SER A 42 -10.84 -12.18 1.90
C SER A 42 -10.10 -12.91 3.01
N ASP A 43 -8.76 -12.75 3.06
CA ASP A 43 -7.91 -13.48 4.00
C ASP A 43 -7.97 -12.88 5.41
N GLU A 44 -8.02 -11.53 5.51
CA GLU A 44 -7.95 -10.82 6.78
C GLU A 44 -9.31 -10.41 7.34
N GLN A 45 -10.34 -10.31 6.50
CA GLN A 45 -11.71 -9.92 6.86
C GLN A 45 -11.76 -8.72 7.83
N PRO A 46 -11.10 -7.59 7.51
CA PRO A 46 -10.98 -6.48 8.42
C PRO A 46 -12.32 -5.78 8.63
N HIS A 47 -12.60 -5.32 9.87
CA HIS A 47 -13.77 -4.47 10.14
C HIS A 47 -13.58 -3.05 9.58
N TYR A 48 -12.35 -2.57 9.57
CA TYR A 48 -11.97 -1.27 9.04
C TYR A 48 -10.80 -1.41 8.09
N VAL A 49 -10.83 -0.70 6.99
CA VAL A 49 -9.73 -0.66 6.03
C VAL A 49 -9.59 0.73 5.48
N THR A 50 -8.37 1.16 5.25
CA THR A 50 -8.07 2.41 4.54
C THR A 50 -6.87 2.23 3.64
N ALA A 51 -6.85 2.97 2.55
CA ALA A 51 -5.70 3.07 1.66
C ALA A 51 -5.00 4.42 1.90
N VAL A 52 -3.69 4.39 2.06
CA VAL A 52 -2.90 5.62 2.27
C VAL A 52 -2.08 5.91 1.01
N PHE A 53 -2.23 7.12 0.49
CA PHE A 53 -1.52 7.60 -0.69
C PHE A 53 -0.64 8.80 -0.33
N GLU A 54 0.43 8.99 -1.11
CA GLU A 54 1.21 10.23 -1.05
C GLU A 54 0.36 11.41 -1.54
N SER A 55 0.48 12.57 -0.90
CA SER A 55 -0.20 13.80 -1.34
C SER A 55 0.36 14.36 -2.65
N GLY A 56 1.61 14.00 -2.99
CA GLY A 56 2.33 14.56 -4.12
C GLY A 56 3.00 15.92 -3.83
N GLU A 57 2.77 16.47 -2.65
CA GLU A 57 3.39 17.72 -2.20
C GLU A 57 4.75 17.46 -1.52
N PRO A 58 5.64 18.47 -1.48
CA PRO A 58 6.86 18.41 -0.66
C PRO A 58 6.50 18.11 0.80
N THR A 59 7.35 17.34 1.46
CA THR A 59 7.19 17.02 2.88
C THR A 59 8.17 17.84 3.71
N PHE A 60 7.93 17.94 5.01
CA PHE A 60 8.86 18.62 5.94
C PHE A 60 10.31 18.13 5.83
N ARG A 61 10.52 16.90 5.31
CA ARG A 61 11.87 16.36 5.07
C ARG A 61 12.58 17.06 3.92
N HIS A 62 11.84 17.52 2.90
CA HIS A 62 12.40 18.31 1.80
C HIS A 62 12.83 19.70 2.30
N ASP A 63 12.07 20.29 3.23
CA ASP A 63 12.41 21.57 3.84
C ASP A 63 13.65 21.45 4.74
N ALA A 64 13.77 20.32 5.45
CA ALA A 64 14.91 20.05 6.32
C ALA A 64 16.19 19.63 5.57
N TYR A 65 16.04 18.99 4.41
CA TYR A 65 17.17 18.48 3.61
C TYR A 65 16.83 18.50 2.11
N ALA A 66 17.41 19.46 1.38
CA ALA A 66 17.10 19.73 -0.03
C ALA A 66 17.35 18.53 -0.97
N ASP A 67 18.33 17.67 -0.65
CA ASP A 67 18.65 16.48 -1.44
C ASP A 67 17.79 15.26 -1.08
N TYR A 68 16.81 15.43 -0.20
CA TYR A 68 15.96 14.32 0.21
C TYR A 68 15.22 13.73 -0.99
N LYS A 69 15.50 12.47 -1.28
CA LYS A 69 14.92 11.73 -2.43
C LYS A 69 15.21 12.30 -3.82
N ALA A 70 16.15 13.25 -3.96
CA ALA A 70 16.51 13.88 -5.24
C ALA A 70 16.96 12.87 -6.31
N HIS A 71 17.53 11.74 -5.89
CA HIS A 71 18.02 10.68 -6.79
C HIS A 71 16.98 9.60 -7.10
N ARG A 72 15.71 9.74 -6.67
CA ARG A 72 14.67 8.77 -7.02
C ARG A 72 14.31 8.90 -8.50
N ALA A 73 14.34 7.77 -9.20
CA ALA A 73 13.83 7.71 -10.57
C ALA A 73 12.37 8.17 -10.63
N ALA A 74 12.04 8.95 -11.64
CA ALA A 74 10.66 9.37 -11.88
C ALA A 74 9.76 8.15 -12.09
N MET A 75 8.51 8.30 -11.67
CA MET A 75 7.50 7.26 -11.92
C MET A 75 7.26 7.14 -13.43
N PRO A 76 7.27 5.92 -13.99
CA PRO A 76 6.92 5.70 -15.39
C PRO A 76 5.55 6.28 -15.73
N ASP A 77 5.41 6.92 -16.90
CA ASP A 77 4.15 7.54 -17.31
C ASP A 77 3.02 6.51 -17.49
N GLU A 78 3.35 5.31 -17.92
CA GLU A 78 2.41 4.18 -17.97
C GLU A 78 1.86 3.81 -16.59
N LEU A 79 2.66 3.93 -15.54
CA LEU A 79 2.20 3.71 -14.18
C LEU A 79 1.38 4.91 -13.67
N LYS A 80 1.81 6.14 -13.97
CA LYS A 80 1.05 7.35 -13.62
C LYS A 80 -0.36 7.31 -14.19
N SER A 81 -0.50 6.86 -15.45
CA SER A 81 -1.80 6.75 -16.11
C SER A 81 -2.75 5.75 -15.44
N GLN A 82 -2.23 4.80 -14.66
CA GLN A 82 -3.01 3.79 -13.97
C GLN A 82 -3.46 4.20 -12.55
N ILE A 83 -2.83 5.23 -11.96
CA ILE A 83 -3.18 5.69 -10.60
C ILE A 83 -4.65 6.08 -10.45
N PRO A 84 -5.26 6.86 -11.37
CA PRO A 84 -6.68 7.19 -11.26
C PRO A 84 -7.60 5.96 -11.25
N PHE A 85 -7.24 4.91 -11.97
CA PHE A 85 -8.01 3.66 -11.97
C PHE A 85 -7.84 2.89 -10.65
N ILE A 86 -6.65 2.91 -10.05
CA ILE A 86 -6.40 2.32 -8.73
C ILE A 86 -7.22 3.04 -7.65
N ILE A 87 -7.30 4.36 -7.71
CA ILE A 87 -8.18 5.16 -6.84
C ILE A 87 -9.64 4.70 -6.99
N ARG A 88 -10.13 4.59 -8.23
CA ARG A 88 -11.49 4.08 -8.50
C ARG A 88 -11.72 2.66 -8.02
N VAL A 89 -10.70 1.81 -8.02
CA VAL A 89 -10.79 0.47 -7.40
C VAL A 89 -11.03 0.59 -5.90
N CYS A 90 -10.28 1.44 -5.19
CA CYS A 90 -10.51 1.67 -3.76
C CYS A 90 -11.93 2.19 -3.50
N GLU A 91 -12.39 3.16 -4.27
CA GLU A 91 -13.76 3.70 -4.19
C GLU A 91 -14.82 2.60 -4.42
N ALA A 92 -14.64 1.75 -5.45
CA ALA A 92 -15.56 0.66 -5.76
C ALA A 92 -15.64 -0.40 -4.66
N PHE A 93 -14.56 -0.58 -3.88
CA PHE A 93 -14.55 -1.41 -2.68
C PHE A 93 -14.98 -0.67 -1.41
N ASN A 94 -15.43 0.58 -1.52
CA ASN A 94 -15.80 1.45 -0.40
C ASN A 94 -14.65 1.62 0.61
N ILE A 95 -13.42 1.71 0.13
CA ILE A 95 -12.22 1.89 0.94
C ILE A 95 -11.86 3.37 0.94
N PRO A 96 -11.91 4.05 2.11
CA PRO A 96 -11.48 5.44 2.23
C PRO A 96 -10.00 5.58 1.85
N ILE A 97 -9.70 6.67 1.13
CA ILE A 97 -8.34 7.06 0.79
C ILE A 97 -7.93 8.20 1.70
N ILE A 98 -6.78 8.04 2.35
CA ILE A 98 -6.21 9.05 3.24
C ILE A 98 -4.88 9.52 2.65
N ASN A 99 -4.67 10.81 2.65
CA ASN A 99 -3.39 11.45 2.45
C ASN A 99 -3.25 12.64 3.42
N ALA A 100 -2.03 13.07 3.66
CA ALA A 100 -1.76 14.24 4.50
C ALA A 100 -0.70 15.11 3.80
N PRO A 101 -1.05 16.32 3.37
CA PRO A 101 -0.09 17.27 2.83
C PRO A 101 1.07 17.52 3.81
N GLY A 102 2.29 17.59 3.30
CA GLY A 102 3.49 17.79 4.11
C GLY A 102 4.04 16.54 4.81
N PHE A 103 3.34 15.39 4.76
CA PHE A 103 3.76 14.12 5.33
C PHE A 103 3.85 13.01 4.28
N GLU A 104 4.69 12.02 4.54
CA GLU A 104 4.76 10.83 3.71
C GLU A 104 3.66 9.82 4.09
N ALA A 105 3.30 8.94 3.15
CA ALA A 105 2.34 7.88 3.44
C ALA A 105 2.75 7.03 4.65
N ASP A 106 4.03 6.77 4.83
CA ASP A 106 4.56 5.96 5.92
C ASP A 106 4.35 6.64 7.29
N ASP A 107 4.42 7.99 7.36
CA ASP A 107 4.12 8.76 8.58
C ASP A 107 2.63 8.62 8.95
N VAL A 108 1.77 8.70 7.94
CA VAL A 108 0.31 8.56 8.12
C VAL A 108 -0.04 7.14 8.56
N ILE A 109 0.52 6.12 7.90
CA ILE A 109 0.29 4.71 8.25
C ILE A 109 0.74 4.44 9.70
N GLY A 110 1.95 4.88 10.06
CA GLY A 110 2.46 4.71 11.42
C GLY A 110 1.59 5.38 12.47
N THR A 111 1.15 6.61 12.19
CA THR A 111 0.25 7.37 13.09
C THR A 111 -1.08 6.64 13.28
N LEU A 112 -1.70 6.19 12.21
CA LEU A 112 -2.98 5.47 12.27
C LEU A 112 -2.84 4.14 13.02
N ALA A 113 -1.78 3.39 12.79
CA ALA A 113 -1.53 2.12 13.46
C ALA A 113 -1.35 2.31 14.98
N ILE A 114 -0.59 3.32 15.41
CA ILE A 114 -0.42 3.64 16.84
C ILE A 114 -1.75 4.10 17.45
N GLN A 115 -2.50 4.95 16.75
CA GLN A 115 -3.80 5.41 17.25
C GLN A 115 -4.81 4.26 17.39
N ALA A 116 -4.81 3.31 16.48
CA ALA A 116 -5.63 2.10 16.57
C ALA A 116 -5.22 1.26 17.79
N ALA A 117 -3.92 0.99 17.96
CA ALA A 117 -3.39 0.23 19.08
C ALA A 117 -3.73 0.87 20.44
N ASN A 118 -3.62 2.20 20.54
CA ASN A 118 -3.97 2.94 21.75
C ASN A 118 -5.47 2.88 22.09
N ARG A 119 -6.32 2.53 21.11
CA ARG A 119 -7.76 2.28 21.32
C ARG A 119 -8.09 0.80 21.52
N GLY A 120 -7.08 -0.05 21.68
CA GLY A 120 -7.25 -1.50 21.84
C GLY A 120 -7.61 -2.23 20.55
N LEU A 121 -7.51 -1.56 19.40
CA LEU A 121 -7.74 -2.18 18.09
C LEU A 121 -6.46 -2.82 17.57
N GLN A 122 -6.59 -3.94 16.91
CA GLN A 122 -5.48 -4.52 16.20
C GLN A 122 -5.30 -3.88 14.83
N ALA A 123 -4.11 -3.38 14.54
CA ALA A 123 -3.75 -2.79 13.26
C ALA A 123 -2.90 -3.76 12.43
N VAL A 124 -3.28 -3.96 11.18
CA VAL A 124 -2.49 -4.71 10.20
C VAL A 124 -1.95 -3.74 9.17
N ILE A 125 -0.65 -3.46 9.23
CA ILE A 125 0.04 -2.63 8.24
C ILE A 125 0.39 -3.52 7.04
N VAL A 126 -0.16 -3.20 5.87
CA VAL A 126 0.17 -3.87 4.62
C VAL A 126 1.13 -2.99 3.84
N SER A 127 2.42 -3.30 3.91
CA SER A 127 3.45 -2.54 3.21
C SER A 127 4.56 -3.46 2.71
N ASN A 128 5.14 -3.12 1.56
CA ASN A 128 6.35 -3.78 1.07
C ASN A 128 7.62 -3.13 1.59
N ASP A 129 7.52 -1.98 2.23
CA ASP A 129 8.62 -1.34 2.89
C ASP A 129 8.95 -2.10 4.19
N LYS A 130 10.19 -2.55 4.29
CA LYS A 130 10.67 -3.26 5.49
C LYS A 130 10.77 -2.32 6.71
N ASP A 131 10.92 -1.02 6.46
CA ASP A 131 11.08 -0.04 7.52
C ASP A 131 9.77 0.15 8.30
N MET A 132 8.60 -0.14 7.67
CA MET A 132 7.32 -0.23 8.38
C MET A 132 7.29 -1.32 9.45
N CYS A 133 8.19 -2.32 9.38
CA CYS A 133 8.28 -3.35 10.42
C CYS A 133 8.79 -2.82 11.77
N GLN A 134 9.35 -1.61 11.84
CA GLN A 134 9.70 -0.96 13.11
C GLN A 134 8.46 -0.59 13.94
N MET A 135 7.29 -0.48 13.29
CA MET A 135 6.02 -0.16 13.94
C MET A 135 5.38 -1.36 14.64
N VAL A 136 5.94 -2.56 14.49
CA VAL A 136 5.36 -3.78 15.09
C VAL A 136 5.35 -3.68 16.60
N GLN A 137 4.15 -3.80 17.19
CA GLN A 137 3.88 -3.88 18.62
C GLN A 137 2.98 -5.09 18.85
N ASP A 138 3.59 -6.24 19.06
CA ASP A 138 2.89 -7.50 19.19
C ASP A 138 2.02 -7.55 20.47
N PRO A 139 0.73 -7.95 20.43
CA PRO A 139 -0.03 -8.42 19.26
C PRO A 139 -0.81 -7.31 18.51
N LEU A 140 -0.74 -6.05 18.96
CA LEU A 140 -1.63 -4.97 18.50
C LEU A 140 -1.28 -4.41 17.14
N VAL A 141 0.01 -4.35 16.78
CA VAL A 141 0.42 -3.88 15.46
C VAL A 141 1.25 -4.96 14.79
N VAL A 142 0.77 -5.48 13.68
CA VAL A 142 1.49 -6.45 12.85
C VAL A 142 1.78 -5.87 11.48
N CYS A 143 2.90 -6.25 10.89
CA CYS A 143 3.27 -5.83 9.55
C CYS A 143 3.18 -7.02 8.59
N MET A 144 2.48 -6.82 7.47
CA MET A 144 2.35 -7.80 6.41
C MET A 144 3.09 -7.33 5.17
N ARG A 145 3.94 -8.21 4.63
CA ARG A 145 4.54 -8.04 3.32
C ARG A 145 3.85 -8.96 2.33
N GLN A 146 3.16 -8.37 1.37
CA GLN A 146 2.46 -9.13 0.36
C GLN A 146 3.38 -9.35 -0.86
N ASN A 147 3.79 -10.58 -1.09
CA ASN A 147 4.34 -11.03 -2.36
C ASN A 147 3.21 -11.62 -3.20
N SER A 148 3.32 -11.60 -4.51
CA SER A 148 2.31 -12.10 -5.45
C SER A 148 1.84 -13.54 -5.19
N GLN A 149 2.57 -14.30 -4.37
CA GLN A 149 2.25 -15.70 -4.04
C GLN A 149 2.18 -15.99 -2.53
N ASN A 150 2.77 -15.15 -1.65
CA ASN A 150 2.81 -15.41 -0.22
C ASN A 150 2.73 -14.14 0.60
N VAL A 151 1.94 -14.17 1.67
CA VAL A 151 1.89 -13.13 2.71
C VAL A 151 2.86 -13.51 3.82
N LYS A 152 3.83 -12.65 4.10
CA LYS A 152 4.73 -12.81 5.26
C LYS A 152 4.32 -11.82 6.34
N ARG A 153 3.94 -12.32 7.50
CA ARG A 153 3.68 -11.53 8.70
C ARG A 153 4.93 -11.42 9.57
N LYS A 154 5.10 -10.26 10.19
CA LYS A 154 5.99 -10.06 11.33
C LYS A 154 5.11 -9.58 12.49
N GLY A 155 5.13 -10.34 13.60
CA GLY A 155 4.20 -10.23 14.73
C GLY A 155 3.32 -11.48 14.86
N ALA A 156 2.81 -11.74 16.07
CA ALA A 156 1.97 -12.91 16.33
C ALA A 156 0.61 -12.81 15.63
N ARG A 157 0.03 -13.95 15.25
CA ARG A 157 -1.39 -14.00 14.90
C ARG A 157 -2.19 -13.82 16.18
N PRO A 158 -3.20 -12.93 16.22
CA PRO A 158 -4.09 -12.88 17.38
C PRO A 158 -4.92 -14.17 17.42
N ALA A 159 -5.20 -14.62 18.63
CA ALA A 159 -6.28 -15.53 18.85
C ALA A 159 -7.59 -14.76 18.55
N SER A 160 -8.25 -15.09 17.46
CA SER A 160 -9.62 -14.70 17.06
C SER A 160 -10.04 -13.27 17.42
N GLY A 161 -10.04 -12.39 16.47
CA GLY A 161 -10.59 -11.04 16.57
C GLY A 161 -9.78 -10.03 15.76
N VAL A 162 -9.86 -10.08 14.44
CA VAL A 162 -9.33 -9.02 13.57
C VAL A 162 -10.32 -7.87 13.59
N VAL A 163 -9.87 -6.71 14.01
CA VAL A 163 -10.59 -5.44 13.90
C VAL A 163 -10.12 -4.70 12.66
#